data_5ee51b7aac517d53025c570321c711e2
#
_entry.id   5ee51b7aac517d53025c570321c711e2
#
_cell.length_a   1.000
_cell.length_b   1.000
_cell.length_c   1.000
_cell.angle_alpha   90.00
_cell.angle_beta   90.00
_cell.angle_gamma   90.00
#
_symmetry.space_group_name_H-M   'P 1'
#
loop_
_entity.id
_entity.type
_entity.pdbx_description
1 polymer ?
#
loop_
_entity_poly.entity_id
_entity_poly.type
_entity_poly.pdbx_seq_one_letter_code
_entity_poly.pdbx_strand_id
1 'polypeptide(L)'
;NIYKGEQSDDDLSDKSEDYIWEHLKDKIYDSTVTIVLVSPNMKEPNKWERNQWIPWEISYSVKKTTRGGRTSQRNALLVVILPDKNGEYSYYDDLKLFRILEKNINNGLANVVTWDDFTKYPNTSINKAVTNLNNIDEDLIIKSV
;
A
#
# COMPACT_ATOMS: atom_id res chain seq x y z
N ASN A 1 1.51 6.93 12.71
CA ASN A 1 0.18 6.92 12.06
C ASN A 1 0.12 5.84 11.00
N ILE A 2 -0.95 5.10 10.99
CA ILE A 2 -1.21 4.06 9.98
C ILE A 2 -2.35 4.53 9.11
N TYR A 3 -2.08 4.63 7.80
CA TYR A 3 -3.11 4.90 6.81
C TYR A 3 -3.81 3.59 6.44
N LYS A 4 -5.13 3.58 6.52
CA LYS A 4 -5.95 2.39 6.22
C LYS A 4 -6.70 2.51 4.89
N GLY A 5 -6.21 3.29 3.96
CA GLY A 5 -6.81 3.43 2.65
C GLY A 5 -8.25 3.95 2.69
N GLU A 6 -9.13 3.20 2.09
CA GLU A 6 -10.53 3.57 1.92
C GLU A 6 -11.35 3.53 3.22
N GLN A 7 -10.77 3.08 4.33
CA GLN A 7 -11.44 2.99 5.63
C GLN A 7 -11.40 4.31 6.40
N SER A 8 -11.56 5.42 5.71
CA SER A 8 -11.79 6.73 6.32
C SER A 8 -13.24 6.81 6.80
N ASP A 9 -13.47 7.49 7.92
CA ASP A 9 -14.82 7.77 8.39
C ASP A 9 -15.57 8.76 7.49
N ASP A 10 -14.87 9.35 6.52
CA ASP A 10 -15.45 10.30 5.58
C ASP A 10 -16.16 9.57 4.44
N ASP A 11 -17.40 9.92 4.19
CA ASP A 11 -18.13 9.45 3.02
C ASP A 11 -17.77 10.31 1.81
N LEU A 12 -17.05 9.72 0.85
CA LEU A 12 -16.60 10.38 -0.36
C LEU A 12 -17.39 9.98 -1.62
N SER A 13 -18.49 9.23 -1.43
CA SER A 13 -19.24 8.63 -2.54
C SER A 13 -19.85 9.67 -3.50
N ASP A 14 -20.13 10.89 -3.03
CA ASP A 14 -20.70 11.99 -3.81
C ASP A 14 -19.65 12.99 -4.33
N LYS A 15 -18.36 12.70 -4.15
CA LYS A 15 -17.28 13.61 -4.53
C LYS A 15 -16.66 13.23 -5.87
N SER A 16 -16.04 14.21 -6.54
CA SER A 16 -15.29 13.96 -7.76
C SER A 16 -14.04 13.11 -7.51
N GLU A 17 -13.56 12.45 -8.55
CA GLU A 17 -12.30 11.67 -8.47
C GLU A 17 -11.12 12.53 -8.02
N ASP A 18 -11.00 13.76 -8.54
CA ASP A 18 -9.91 14.67 -8.15
C ASP A 18 -9.97 15.02 -6.66
N TYR A 19 -11.17 15.28 -6.14
CA TYR A 19 -11.36 15.55 -4.71
C TYR A 19 -10.95 14.35 -3.87
N ILE A 20 -11.41 13.15 -4.25
CA ILE A 20 -11.08 11.91 -3.54
C ILE A 20 -9.57 11.69 -3.56
N TRP A 21 -8.93 11.88 -4.70
CA TRP A 21 -7.48 11.68 -4.82
C TRP A 21 -6.68 12.65 -3.93
N GLU A 22 -7.05 13.93 -3.92
CA GLU A 22 -6.38 14.91 -3.05
C GLU A 22 -6.57 14.57 -1.57
N HIS A 23 -7.77 14.11 -1.18
CA HIS A 23 -8.03 13.70 0.19
C HIS A 23 -7.19 12.48 0.60
N LEU A 24 -7.07 11.48 -0.27
CA LEU A 24 -6.24 10.31 -0.04
C LEU A 24 -4.76 10.68 0.07
N LYS A 25 -4.28 11.57 -0.80
CA LYS A 25 -2.89 12.05 -0.74
C LYS A 25 -2.59 12.74 0.59
N ASP A 26 -3.51 13.54 1.11
CA ASP A 26 -3.32 14.19 2.41
C ASP A 26 -3.16 13.16 3.52
N LYS A 27 -3.95 12.11 3.51
CA LYS A 27 -3.86 11.03 4.50
C LYS A 27 -2.54 10.27 4.41
N ILE A 28 -2.10 9.94 3.22
CA ILE A 28 -0.82 9.26 2.99
C ILE A 28 0.35 10.17 3.42
N TYR A 29 0.28 11.45 3.11
CA TYR A 29 1.34 12.41 3.43
C TYR A 29 1.67 12.45 4.92
N ASP A 30 0.65 12.35 5.77
CA ASP A 30 0.82 12.41 7.23
C ASP A 30 1.07 11.04 7.86
N SER A 31 1.19 9.97 7.09
CA SER A 31 1.40 8.62 7.60
C SER A 31 2.87 8.20 7.48
N THR A 32 3.24 7.11 8.16
CA THR A 32 4.61 6.54 8.13
C THR A 32 4.63 5.12 7.57
N VAL A 33 3.50 4.45 7.59
CA VAL A 33 3.34 3.08 7.05
C VAL A 33 2.06 3.03 6.24
N THR A 34 2.16 2.49 5.05
CA THR A 34 1.01 2.17 4.20
C THR A 34 0.77 0.67 4.26
N ILE A 35 -0.43 0.29 4.66
CA ILE A 35 -0.86 -1.10 4.68
C ILE A 35 -1.70 -1.36 3.43
N VAL A 36 -1.24 -2.30 2.61
CA VAL A 36 -1.98 -2.77 1.44
C VAL A 36 -2.66 -4.08 1.80
N LEU A 37 -3.98 -4.08 1.77
CA LEU A 37 -4.76 -5.29 2.02
C LEU A 37 -4.97 -6.03 0.70
N VAL A 38 -4.43 -7.24 0.60
CA VAL A 38 -4.58 -8.09 -0.59
C VAL A 38 -5.77 -9.01 -0.40
N SER A 39 -6.69 -8.97 -1.35
CA SER A 39 -7.86 -9.85 -1.39
C SER A 39 -7.99 -10.49 -2.77
N PRO A 40 -8.80 -11.54 -2.95
CA PRO A 40 -8.93 -12.22 -4.25
C PRO A 40 -9.33 -11.30 -5.40
N ASN A 41 -10.10 -10.24 -5.13
CA ASN A 41 -10.68 -9.36 -6.15
C ASN A 41 -10.16 -7.92 -6.09
N MET A 42 -9.03 -7.67 -5.44
CA MET A 42 -8.52 -6.29 -5.30
C MET A 42 -8.13 -5.65 -6.63
N LYS A 43 -7.71 -6.45 -7.59
CA LYS A 43 -7.31 -5.99 -8.91
C LYS A 43 -8.40 -6.30 -9.92
N GLU A 44 -8.86 -5.27 -10.64
CA GLU A 44 -9.79 -5.44 -11.74
C GLU A 44 -9.01 -5.82 -12.99
N PRO A 45 -9.13 -7.09 -13.48
CA PRO A 45 -8.28 -7.57 -14.58
C PRO A 45 -8.58 -6.91 -15.93
N ASN A 46 -9.77 -6.32 -16.08
CA ASN A 46 -10.23 -5.71 -17.33
C ASN A 46 -9.95 -4.20 -17.40
N LYS A 47 -9.31 -3.63 -16.37
CA LYS A 47 -8.90 -2.23 -16.34
C LYS A 47 -7.39 -2.12 -16.35
N TRP A 48 -6.86 -1.12 -17.04
CA TRP A 48 -5.46 -0.76 -16.90
C TRP A 48 -5.13 -0.41 -15.45
N GLU A 49 -3.96 -0.81 -14.97
CA GLU A 49 -3.53 -0.53 -13.59
C GLU A 49 -3.55 0.96 -13.28
N ARG A 50 -3.17 1.80 -14.25
CA ARG A 50 -3.21 3.26 -14.11
C ARG A 50 -4.60 3.85 -13.91
N ASN A 51 -5.66 3.08 -14.12
CA ASN A 51 -7.05 3.50 -13.92
C ASN A 51 -7.64 2.96 -12.61
N GLN A 52 -6.83 2.40 -11.74
CA GLN A 52 -7.24 1.87 -10.44
C GLN A 52 -6.53 2.65 -9.32
N TRP A 53 -7.19 2.81 -8.17
CA TRP A 53 -6.69 3.65 -7.08
C TRP A 53 -5.44 3.08 -6.39
N ILE A 54 -5.44 1.79 -6.10
CA ILE A 54 -4.40 1.16 -5.27
C ILE A 54 -2.98 1.38 -5.82
N PRO A 55 -2.69 1.19 -7.11
CA PRO A 55 -1.34 1.45 -7.61
C PRO A 55 -0.88 2.90 -7.40
N TRP A 56 -1.78 3.87 -7.53
CA TRP A 56 -1.45 5.28 -7.31
C TRP A 56 -1.22 5.59 -5.84
N GLU A 57 -1.98 4.99 -4.94
CA GLU A 57 -1.75 5.12 -3.50
C GLU A 57 -0.39 4.56 -3.11
N ILE A 58 -0.01 3.41 -3.67
CA ILE A 58 1.32 2.83 -3.45
C ILE A 58 2.40 3.75 -4.00
N SER A 59 2.23 4.22 -5.24
CA SER A 59 3.18 5.14 -5.87
C SER A 59 3.41 6.39 -5.02
N TYR A 60 2.34 7.01 -4.54
CA TYR A 60 2.45 8.20 -3.70
C TYR A 60 3.13 7.88 -2.36
N SER A 61 2.82 6.74 -1.76
CA SER A 61 3.38 6.31 -0.48
C SER A 61 4.89 6.14 -0.50
N VAL A 62 5.45 5.67 -1.61
CA VAL A 62 6.87 5.35 -1.72
C VAL A 62 7.70 6.51 -2.29
N LYS A 63 7.09 7.66 -2.53
CA LYS A 63 7.77 8.87 -2.98
C LYS A 63 8.05 9.82 -1.83
N LYS A 64 9.16 10.54 -1.90
CA LYS A 64 9.35 11.75 -1.09
C LYS A 64 8.52 12.86 -1.71
N THR A 65 7.72 13.54 -0.89
CA THR A 65 6.82 14.58 -1.38
C THR A 65 6.96 15.84 -0.53
N THR A 66 7.13 16.98 -1.19
CA THR A 66 7.15 18.28 -0.52
C THR A 66 5.83 19.00 -0.75
N ARG A 67 5.19 19.42 0.34
CA ARG A 67 3.92 20.16 0.33
C ARG A 67 3.97 21.27 1.38
N GLY A 68 3.64 22.50 0.97
CA GLY A 68 3.60 23.62 1.90
C GLY A 68 4.93 23.88 2.63
N GLY A 69 6.06 23.67 1.96
CA GLY A 69 7.39 23.86 2.54
C GLY A 69 7.90 22.71 3.41
N ARG A 70 7.10 21.65 3.60
CA ARG A 70 7.51 20.44 4.32
C ARG A 70 7.76 19.29 3.35
N THR A 71 8.73 18.44 3.67
CA THR A 71 9.00 17.21 2.91
C THR A 71 8.58 16.00 3.72
N SER A 72 7.64 15.23 3.19
CA SER A 72 7.27 13.93 3.74
C SER A 72 8.27 12.88 3.25
N GLN A 73 8.77 12.08 4.18
CA GLN A 73 9.58 10.92 3.81
C GLN A 73 8.70 9.81 3.24
N ARG A 74 9.33 8.83 2.61
CA ARG A 74 8.62 7.66 2.09
C ARG A 74 7.96 6.88 3.21
N ASN A 75 6.78 6.31 2.94
CA ASN A 75 6.16 5.36 3.86
C ASN A 75 6.79 3.98 3.70
N ALA A 76 6.91 3.27 4.80
CA ALA A 76 7.14 1.83 4.76
C ALA A 76 5.91 1.14 4.15
N LEU A 77 6.11 -0.01 3.53
CA LEU A 77 5.04 -0.73 2.83
C LEU A 77 4.82 -2.09 3.48
N LEU A 78 3.65 -2.28 4.06
CA LEU A 78 3.24 -3.54 4.68
C LEU A 78 2.11 -4.14 3.85
N VAL A 79 2.32 -5.35 3.36
CA VAL A 79 1.32 -6.08 2.58
C VAL A 79 0.70 -7.14 3.47
N VAL A 80 -0.60 -7.05 3.69
CA VAL A 80 -1.35 -8.00 4.50
C VAL A 80 -2.28 -8.80 3.59
N ILE A 81 -2.04 -10.10 3.50
CA ILE A 81 -2.86 -11.00 2.70
C ILE A 81 -4.08 -11.42 3.52
N LEU A 82 -5.26 -11.04 3.03
CA LEU A 82 -6.51 -11.45 3.65
C LEU A 82 -6.85 -12.89 3.25
N PRO A 83 -7.49 -13.67 4.15
CA PRO A 83 -7.99 -14.97 3.77
C PRO A 83 -9.17 -14.83 2.79
N ASP A 84 -9.37 -15.85 1.96
CA ASP A 84 -10.55 -15.92 1.12
C ASP A 84 -11.80 -16.30 1.96
N LYS A 85 -12.94 -16.45 1.31
CA LYS A 85 -14.21 -16.81 1.99
C LYS A 85 -14.15 -18.14 2.76
N ASN A 86 -13.19 -19.00 2.45
CA ASN A 86 -12.98 -20.27 3.12
C ASN A 86 -11.89 -20.20 4.20
N GLY A 87 -11.35 -19.03 4.46
CA GLY A 87 -10.28 -18.83 5.44
C GLY A 87 -8.90 -19.22 4.94
N GLU A 88 -8.70 -19.37 3.65
CA GLU A 88 -7.47 -19.86 3.05
C GLU A 88 -6.74 -18.77 2.27
N TYR A 89 -5.43 -18.96 2.07
CA TYR A 89 -4.53 -18.03 1.38
C TYR A 89 -4.04 -18.55 0.02
N SER A 90 -4.53 -19.71 -0.42
CA SER A 90 -4.07 -20.39 -1.62
C SER A 90 -4.31 -19.62 -2.92
N TYR A 91 -5.21 -18.62 -2.92
CA TYR A 91 -5.41 -17.76 -4.08
C TYR A 91 -4.24 -16.83 -4.34
N TYR A 92 -3.44 -16.54 -3.33
CA TYR A 92 -2.36 -15.55 -3.42
C TYR A 92 -1.29 -15.98 -4.42
N ASP A 93 -0.96 -15.06 -5.32
CA ASP A 93 0.08 -15.24 -6.32
C ASP A 93 0.68 -13.86 -6.62
N ASP A 94 1.98 -13.69 -6.39
CA ASP A 94 2.71 -12.44 -6.63
C ASP A 94 2.52 -11.94 -8.06
N LEU A 95 2.46 -12.85 -9.04
CA LEU A 95 2.35 -12.52 -10.46
C LEU A 95 0.99 -11.91 -10.82
N LYS A 96 -0.01 -12.04 -9.97
CA LYS A 96 -1.35 -11.48 -10.17
C LYS A 96 -1.56 -10.14 -9.47
N LEU A 97 -0.55 -9.61 -8.80
CA LEU A 97 -0.61 -8.33 -8.14
C LEU A 97 -0.41 -7.17 -9.12
N PHE A 98 -0.70 -5.94 -8.66
CA PHE A 98 -0.28 -4.75 -9.39
C PHE A 98 1.24 -4.77 -9.57
N ARG A 99 1.70 -4.33 -10.74
CA ARG A 99 3.13 -4.33 -11.07
C ARG A 99 3.98 -3.60 -10.03
N ILE A 100 3.54 -2.41 -9.60
CA ILE A 100 4.27 -1.63 -8.60
C ILE A 100 4.37 -2.37 -7.26
N LEU A 101 3.34 -3.11 -6.89
CA LEU A 101 3.32 -3.89 -5.65
C LEU A 101 4.25 -5.10 -5.78
N GLU A 102 4.11 -5.89 -6.82
CA GLU A 102 4.94 -7.06 -7.08
C GLU A 102 6.43 -6.69 -7.05
N LYS A 103 6.81 -5.63 -7.77
CA LYS A 103 8.21 -5.23 -7.85
C LYS A 103 8.77 -4.74 -6.51
N ASN A 104 7.99 -4.00 -5.74
CA ASN A 104 8.44 -3.56 -4.41
C ASN A 104 8.50 -4.72 -3.41
N ILE A 105 7.72 -5.76 -3.59
CA ILE A 105 7.87 -7.00 -2.83
C ILE A 105 9.20 -7.69 -3.21
N ASN A 106 9.42 -7.89 -4.49
CA ASN A 106 10.59 -8.62 -4.98
C ASN A 106 11.91 -7.88 -4.70
N ASN A 107 11.89 -6.57 -4.69
CA ASN A 107 13.07 -5.75 -4.42
C ASN A 107 13.36 -5.57 -2.92
N GLY A 108 12.50 -6.06 -2.06
CA GLY A 108 12.74 -6.08 -0.62
C GLY A 108 12.27 -4.84 0.14
N LEU A 109 11.46 -3.97 -0.47
CA LEU A 109 10.86 -2.85 0.24
C LEU A 109 9.68 -3.30 1.10
N ALA A 110 8.76 -4.03 0.52
CA ALA A 110 7.53 -4.44 1.20
C ALA A 110 7.76 -5.64 2.11
N ASN A 111 7.15 -5.62 3.28
CA ASN A 111 7.00 -6.79 4.13
C ASN A 111 5.65 -7.42 3.86
N VAL A 112 5.61 -8.72 3.59
CA VAL A 112 4.38 -9.46 3.27
C VAL A 112 4.06 -10.41 4.40
N VAL A 113 2.86 -10.31 4.95
CA VAL A 113 2.37 -11.18 6.02
C VAL A 113 0.93 -11.61 5.75
N THR A 114 0.51 -12.73 6.34
CA THR A 114 -0.90 -13.12 6.34
C THR A 114 -1.67 -12.32 7.37
N TRP A 115 -2.99 -12.26 7.22
CA TRP A 115 -3.87 -11.66 8.21
C TRP A 115 -3.69 -12.30 9.60
N ASP A 116 -3.54 -13.63 9.65
CA ASP A 116 -3.33 -14.34 10.92
C ASP A 116 -2.05 -13.89 11.62
N ASP A 117 -0.95 -13.78 10.89
CA ASP A 117 0.32 -13.34 11.47
C ASP A 117 0.27 -11.86 11.85
N PHE A 118 -0.36 -11.02 11.03
CA PHE A 118 -0.48 -9.61 11.33
C PHE A 118 -1.29 -9.36 12.61
N THR A 119 -2.40 -10.07 12.79
CA THR A 119 -3.26 -9.90 13.97
C THR A 119 -2.59 -10.41 15.25
N LYS A 120 -1.75 -11.43 15.14
CA LYS A 120 -0.99 -11.96 16.28
C LYS A 120 0.21 -11.07 16.64
N TYR A 121 0.92 -10.57 15.63
CA TYR A 121 2.19 -9.85 15.82
C TYR A 121 2.21 -8.55 15.01
N PRO A 122 1.28 -7.61 15.25
CA PRO A 122 1.18 -6.39 14.44
C PRO A 122 2.46 -5.54 14.50
N ASN A 123 3.03 -5.38 15.69
CA ASN A 123 4.24 -4.56 15.85
C ASN A 123 5.45 -5.17 15.13
N THR A 124 5.60 -6.49 15.17
CA THR A 124 6.67 -7.19 14.45
C THR A 124 6.55 -6.97 12.95
N SER A 125 5.35 -7.08 12.42
CA SER A 125 5.08 -6.87 10.98
C SER A 125 5.38 -5.43 10.56
N ILE A 126 4.94 -4.46 11.34
CA ILE A 126 5.16 -3.03 11.08
C ILE A 126 6.66 -2.69 11.17
N ASN A 127 7.32 -3.15 12.23
CA ASN A 127 8.75 -2.88 12.44
C ASN A 127 9.61 -3.46 11.32
N LYS A 128 9.26 -4.63 10.81
CA LYS A 128 9.98 -5.22 9.69
C LYS A 128 9.82 -4.40 8.41
N ALA A 129 8.64 -3.88 8.14
CA ALA A 129 8.40 -2.99 7.00
C ALA A 129 9.24 -1.72 7.12
N VAL A 130 9.30 -1.11 8.31
CA VAL A 130 10.13 0.07 8.56
C VAL A 130 11.61 -0.24 8.41
N THR A 131 12.07 -1.38 8.91
CA THR A 131 13.46 -1.82 8.76
C THR A 131 13.82 -2.00 7.29
N ASN A 132 12.94 -2.60 6.49
CA ASN A 132 13.16 -2.74 5.05
C ASN A 132 13.35 -1.38 4.38
N LEU A 133 12.48 -0.42 4.69
CA LEU A 133 12.59 0.93 4.13
C LEU A 133 13.93 1.59 4.50
N ASN A 134 14.37 1.43 5.74
CA ASN A 134 15.61 2.04 6.22
C ASN A 134 16.87 1.42 5.61
N ASN A 135 16.79 0.19 5.13
CA ASN A 135 17.95 -0.58 4.64
C ASN A 135 17.99 -0.76 3.12
N ILE A 136 16.91 -0.47 2.41
CA ILE A 136 16.85 -0.67 0.96
C ILE A 136 17.60 0.44 0.22
N ASP A 137 18.28 0.08 -0.87
CA ASP A 137 18.79 1.06 -1.82
C ASP A 137 17.65 1.80 -2.50
N GLU A 138 17.76 3.12 -2.60
CA GLU A 138 16.74 3.96 -3.21
C GLU A 138 16.42 3.53 -4.65
N ASP A 139 17.44 3.12 -5.39
CA ASP A 139 17.29 2.69 -6.79
C ASP A 139 16.39 1.44 -6.95
N LEU A 140 16.19 0.68 -5.89
CA LEU A 140 15.34 -0.52 -5.89
C LEU A 140 13.88 -0.22 -5.58
N ILE A 141 13.56 1.00 -5.17
CA ILE A 141 12.18 1.41 -4.89
C ILE A 141 11.48 1.77 -6.20
N ILE A 142 10.43 1.05 -6.52
CA ILE A 142 9.63 1.30 -7.74
C ILE A 142 8.55 2.31 -7.42
N LYS A 143 8.58 3.46 -8.10
CA LYS A 143 7.75 4.62 -7.81
C LYS A 143 6.68 4.90 -8.87
N SER A 144 6.77 4.28 -10.03
CA SER A 144 5.84 4.52 -11.14
C SER A 144 4.84 3.39 -11.31
N VAL A 145 3.62 3.78 -11.60
CA VAL A 145 2.53 2.84 -11.89
C VAL A 145 2.71 2.20 -13.27
#